data_39a1b49ae7f0d4f9b23068dbaccbc691
#
_entry.id   39a1b49ae7f0d4f9b23068dbaccbc691
#
_cell.length_a   1.000
_cell.length_b   1.000
_cell.length_c   1.000
_cell.angle_alpha   90.00
_cell.angle_beta   90.00
_cell.angle_gamma   90.00
#
_symmetry.space_group_name_H-M   'P 1'
#
loop_
_entity.id
_entity.type
_entity.pdbx_description
1 polymer ?
#
loop_
_entity_poly.entity_id
_entity_poly.type
_entity_poly.pdbx_seq_one_letter_code
_entity_poly.pdbx_strand_id
1 'polypeptide(L)'
;ELLIENEECKGVQVLDGSNLYWITSRAVVLATGGGGHLFANTTNPTQAAGEGVALAWRAGAVIEDLEFFQFHPTALNLPGVPPLLLSEALRGAGAKVVDSYGHQFLEEHDARAELAPRDVVSRAILWRLMDTGLSSVFLDATDLSDGVASARYPGLASTMRTHGIDLDRDRVPVAPAAHY
;
A
#
# COMPACT_ATOMS: atom_id res chain seq x y z
N GLU A 1 -23.94 6.23 10.36
CA GLU A 1 -24.68 6.83 9.22
C GLU A 1 -24.64 8.34 9.28
N LEU A 2 -24.85 9.00 8.10
CA LEU A 2 -25.06 10.46 8.04
C LEU A 2 -26.54 10.75 8.28
N LEU A 3 -26.83 11.81 9.06
CA LEU A 3 -28.18 12.29 9.27
C LEU A 3 -28.52 13.32 8.20
N ILE A 4 -29.36 12.94 7.25
CA ILE A 4 -29.76 13.80 6.14
C ILE A 4 -31.24 14.22 6.35
N GLU A 5 -31.50 15.53 6.39
CA GLU A 5 -32.84 16.11 6.47
C GLU A 5 -32.95 17.27 5.47
N ASN A 6 -33.97 17.24 4.62
CA ASN A 6 -34.19 18.26 3.60
C ASN A 6 -32.95 18.52 2.71
N GLU A 7 -32.28 17.45 2.26
CA GLU A 7 -31.05 17.49 1.45
C GLU A 7 -29.83 18.10 2.14
N GLU A 8 -29.90 18.32 3.45
CA GLU A 8 -28.78 18.82 4.25
C GLU A 8 -28.28 17.78 5.24
N CYS A 9 -26.95 17.71 5.42
CA CYS A 9 -26.34 16.90 6.47
C CYS A 9 -26.45 17.61 7.82
N LYS A 10 -27.20 17.04 8.75
CA LYS A 10 -27.45 17.60 10.09
C LYS A 10 -26.61 16.94 11.19
N GLY A 11 -25.84 15.93 10.87
CA GLY A 11 -25.02 15.23 11.86
C GLY A 11 -24.70 13.79 11.48
N VAL A 12 -24.38 12.99 12.49
CA VAL A 12 -24.00 11.59 12.34
C VAL A 12 -24.68 10.70 13.38
N GLN A 13 -24.96 9.48 12.99
CA GLN A 13 -25.31 8.39 13.89
C GLN A 13 -24.04 7.60 14.20
N VAL A 14 -23.75 7.40 15.47
CA VAL A 14 -22.58 6.71 15.99
C VAL A 14 -23.01 5.51 16.80
N LEU A 15 -22.38 4.36 16.56
CA LEU A 15 -22.52 3.16 17.36
C LEU A 15 -21.29 3.05 18.28
N ASP A 16 -21.51 3.03 19.59
CA ASP A 16 -20.49 2.81 20.61
C ASP A 16 -20.86 1.58 21.45
N GLY A 17 -20.20 0.47 21.17
CA GLY A 17 -20.60 -0.82 21.71
C GLY A 17 -22.01 -1.21 21.25
N SER A 18 -22.97 -1.27 22.17
CA SER A 18 -24.40 -1.52 21.88
C SER A 18 -25.26 -0.26 21.87
N ASN A 19 -24.68 0.91 22.15
CA ASN A 19 -25.41 2.16 22.26
C ASN A 19 -25.36 2.95 20.96
N LEU A 20 -26.49 3.46 20.54
CA LEU A 20 -26.66 4.29 19.37
C LEU A 20 -26.84 5.73 19.76
N TYR A 21 -26.01 6.62 19.25
CA TYR A 21 -26.01 8.05 19.51
C TYR A 21 -26.28 8.85 18.26
N TRP A 22 -27.00 9.94 18.40
CA TRP A 22 -27.16 10.96 17.38
C TRP A 22 -26.37 12.20 17.78
N ILE A 23 -25.45 12.61 16.93
CA ILE A 23 -24.65 13.82 17.12
C ILE A 23 -25.06 14.81 16.05
N THR A 24 -25.75 15.87 16.47
CA THR A 24 -26.13 16.96 15.54
C THR A 24 -25.02 17.96 15.40
N SER A 25 -24.82 18.45 14.16
CA SER A 25 -23.77 19.43 13.86
C SER A 25 -24.18 20.29 12.66
N ARG A 26 -23.54 21.45 12.50
CA ARG A 26 -23.75 22.33 11.35
C ARG A 26 -23.01 21.84 10.09
N ALA A 27 -22.03 20.98 10.25
CA ALA A 27 -21.27 20.38 9.18
C ALA A 27 -20.63 19.07 9.66
N VAL A 28 -20.42 18.13 8.74
CA VAL A 28 -19.70 16.86 8.95
C VAL A 28 -18.54 16.80 7.97
N VAL A 29 -17.36 16.50 8.48
CA VAL A 29 -16.16 16.24 7.66
C VAL A 29 -15.91 14.74 7.65
N LEU A 30 -15.99 14.12 6.46
CA LEU A 30 -15.61 12.72 6.27
C LEU A 30 -14.10 12.64 6.07
N ALA A 31 -13.38 12.10 7.04
CA ALA A 31 -11.95 11.87 7.03
C ALA A 31 -11.64 10.40 7.38
N THR A 32 -12.38 9.48 6.76
CA THR A 32 -12.45 8.06 7.13
C THR A 32 -11.33 7.20 6.54
N GLY A 33 -10.39 7.81 5.82
CA GLY A 33 -9.39 7.09 5.04
C GLY A 33 -9.96 6.47 3.78
N GLY A 34 -9.15 5.65 3.11
CA GLY A 34 -9.49 5.04 1.83
C GLY A 34 -10.11 3.64 1.95
N GLY A 35 -9.98 2.87 0.87
CA GLY A 35 -10.56 1.52 0.73
C GLY A 35 -9.52 0.42 0.50
N GLY A 36 -8.26 0.60 0.91
CA GLY A 36 -7.20 -0.38 0.64
C GLY A 36 -7.49 -1.77 1.16
N HIS A 37 -8.24 -1.88 2.26
CA HIS A 37 -8.61 -3.16 2.85
C HIS A 37 -9.72 -3.92 2.09
N LEU A 38 -10.21 -3.38 0.97
CA LEU A 38 -11.02 -4.12 -0.01
C LEU A 38 -10.18 -5.11 -0.84
N PHE A 39 -8.85 -4.96 -0.82
CA PHE A 39 -7.91 -5.82 -1.52
C PHE A 39 -7.25 -6.82 -0.56
N ALA A 40 -7.01 -8.03 -1.05
CA ALA A 40 -6.39 -9.10 -0.24
C ALA A 40 -4.96 -8.73 0.21
N ASN A 41 -4.21 -8.04 -0.66
CA ASN A 41 -2.87 -7.54 -0.35
C ASN A 41 -2.90 -6.02 -0.22
N THR A 42 -2.73 -5.52 0.99
CA THR A 42 -2.77 -4.09 1.29
C THR A 42 -1.81 -3.72 2.41
N THR A 43 -1.26 -2.51 2.32
CA THR A 43 -0.47 -1.89 3.40
C THR A 43 -1.33 -1.03 4.32
N ASN A 44 -2.64 -0.95 4.06
CA ASN A 44 -3.59 -0.14 4.82
C ASN A 44 -4.05 -0.87 6.09
N PRO A 45 -4.43 -0.14 7.15
CA PRO A 45 -5.02 -0.73 8.33
C PRO A 45 -6.41 -1.30 8.03
N THR A 46 -6.88 -2.25 8.85
CA THR A 46 -8.15 -2.95 8.67
C THR A 46 -9.37 -2.03 8.60
N GLN A 47 -9.27 -0.84 9.19
CA GLN A 47 -10.32 0.18 9.18
C GLN A 47 -10.46 0.91 7.83
N ALA A 48 -9.48 0.78 6.93
CA ALA A 48 -9.55 1.41 5.61
C ALA A 48 -10.35 0.55 4.62
N ALA A 49 -11.62 0.31 4.93
CA ALA A 49 -12.52 -0.56 4.16
C ALA A 49 -13.48 0.20 3.21
N GLY A 50 -13.25 1.49 2.95
CA GLY A 50 -14.09 2.30 2.05
C GLY A 50 -15.42 2.73 2.65
N GLU A 51 -15.61 2.62 3.96
CA GLU A 51 -16.87 2.93 4.64
C GLU A 51 -17.33 4.38 4.42
N GLY A 52 -16.38 5.34 4.39
CA GLY A 52 -16.70 6.74 4.14
C GLY A 52 -17.30 6.99 2.76
N VAL A 53 -16.80 6.29 1.73
CA VAL A 53 -17.36 6.32 0.37
C VAL A 53 -18.81 5.79 0.40
N ALA A 54 -19.03 4.67 1.08
CA ALA A 54 -20.36 4.08 1.22
C ALA A 54 -21.33 4.99 1.99
N LEU A 55 -20.85 5.69 3.02
CA LEU A 55 -21.64 6.66 3.78
C LEU A 55 -22.03 7.86 2.91
N ALA A 56 -21.08 8.42 2.15
CA ALA A 56 -21.31 9.53 1.24
C ALA A 56 -22.31 9.15 0.15
N TRP A 57 -22.13 7.98 -0.49
CA TRP A 57 -23.04 7.49 -1.53
C TRP A 57 -24.48 7.33 -1.01
N ARG A 58 -24.67 6.73 0.17
CA ARG A 58 -26.01 6.60 0.77
C ARG A 58 -26.65 7.95 1.10
N ALA A 59 -25.83 8.96 1.33
CA ALA A 59 -26.27 10.34 1.57
C ALA A 59 -26.57 11.11 0.26
N GLY A 60 -26.43 10.48 -0.91
CA GLY A 60 -26.71 11.08 -2.22
C GLY A 60 -25.51 11.79 -2.86
N ALA A 61 -24.30 11.64 -2.32
CA ALA A 61 -23.11 12.22 -2.95
C ALA A 61 -22.79 11.53 -4.29
N VAL A 62 -22.32 12.30 -5.25
CA VAL A 62 -21.77 11.78 -6.50
C VAL A 62 -20.43 11.11 -6.20
N ILE A 63 -20.26 9.89 -6.68
CA ILE A 63 -19.05 9.09 -6.54
C ILE A 63 -18.41 8.93 -7.91
N GLU A 64 -17.11 9.25 -8.00
CA GLU A 64 -16.34 9.19 -9.25
C GLU A 64 -15.00 8.49 -9.00
N ASP A 65 -14.41 7.94 -10.08
CA ASP A 65 -13.01 7.48 -10.16
C ASP A 65 -12.61 6.37 -9.17
N LEU A 66 -13.56 5.53 -8.74
CA LEU A 66 -13.29 4.44 -7.79
C LEU A 66 -12.37 3.35 -8.34
N GLU A 67 -12.22 3.27 -9.66
CA GLU A 67 -11.27 2.37 -10.33
C GLU A 67 -9.80 2.81 -10.20
N PHE A 68 -9.53 4.08 -9.88
CA PHE A 68 -8.19 4.60 -9.71
C PHE A 68 -7.68 4.32 -8.30
N PHE A 69 -7.14 3.13 -8.13
CA PHE A 69 -6.54 2.70 -6.87
C PHE A 69 -5.02 2.59 -7.02
N GLN A 70 -4.26 3.25 -6.14
CA GLN A 70 -2.80 3.20 -6.20
C GLN A 70 -2.28 1.92 -5.53
N PHE A 71 -1.50 1.13 -6.28
CA PHE A 71 -0.72 0.03 -5.74
C PHE A 71 0.71 0.50 -5.46
N HIS A 72 1.21 0.23 -4.24
CA HIS A 72 2.63 0.41 -3.96
C HIS A 72 3.39 -0.80 -4.50
N PRO A 73 4.44 -0.59 -5.32
CA PRO A 73 5.10 -1.69 -6.03
C PRO A 73 5.87 -2.65 -5.12
N THR A 74 6.43 -2.15 -4.01
CA THR A 74 7.34 -2.89 -3.16
C THR A 74 6.81 -3.00 -1.73
N ALA A 75 5.80 -3.83 -1.53
CA ALA A 75 5.36 -4.28 -0.22
C ALA A 75 5.96 -5.66 0.09
N LEU A 76 6.38 -5.87 1.34
CA LEU A 76 6.88 -7.17 1.81
C LEU A 76 5.85 -8.25 1.52
N ASN A 77 6.29 -9.33 0.89
CA ASN A 77 5.43 -10.47 0.56
C ASN A 77 5.99 -11.76 1.15
N LEU A 78 5.72 -11.98 2.43
CA LEU A 78 6.07 -13.20 3.15
C LEU A 78 4.81 -13.95 3.60
N PRO A 79 4.76 -15.27 3.48
CA PRO A 79 3.63 -16.06 3.95
C PRO A 79 3.34 -15.81 5.44
N GLY A 80 2.09 -15.47 5.76
CA GLY A 80 1.65 -15.24 7.14
C GLY A 80 2.08 -13.91 7.77
N VAL A 81 2.75 -13.04 7.00
CA VAL A 81 3.16 -11.70 7.45
C VAL A 81 2.31 -10.66 6.74
N PRO A 82 1.69 -9.71 7.46
CA PRO A 82 1.00 -8.59 6.82
C PRO A 82 1.93 -7.81 5.89
N PRO A 83 1.45 -7.34 4.74
CA PRO A 83 2.25 -6.52 3.83
C PRO A 83 2.80 -5.28 4.55
N LEU A 84 4.12 -5.13 4.55
CA LEU A 84 4.84 -3.98 5.09
C LEU A 84 5.41 -3.16 3.94
N LEU A 85 5.22 -1.85 3.98
CA LEU A 85 5.73 -0.96 2.96
C LEU A 85 7.26 -0.87 2.99
N LEU A 86 7.91 -1.30 1.89
CA LEU A 86 9.32 -0.97 1.64
C LEU A 86 9.35 0.33 0.82
N SER A 87 9.70 1.42 1.49
CA SER A 87 9.63 2.77 0.96
C SER A 87 10.33 2.91 -0.40
N GLU A 88 9.75 3.74 -1.27
CA GLU A 88 10.36 4.18 -2.52
C GLU A 88 11.76 4.78 -2.33
N ALA A 89 12.04 5.32 -1.14
CA ALA A 89 13.34 5.86 -0.80
C ALA A 89 14.49 4.83 -0.88
N LEU A 90 14.21 3.51 -0.69
CA LEU A 90 15.20 2.46 -0.91
C LEU A 90 15.59 2.35 -2.39
N ARG A 91 14.60 2.39 -3.30
CA ARG A 91 14.83 2.40 -4.75
C ARG A 91 15.56 3.67 -5.16
N GLY A 92 15.17 4.82 -4.59
CA GLY A 92 15.87 6.10 -4.77
C GLY A 92 17.30 6.11 -4.23
N ALA A 93 17.62 5.26 -3.26
CA ALA A 93 18.99 5.07 -2.75
C ALA A 93 19.84 4.13 -3.61
N GLY A 94 19.23 3.45 -4.61
CA GLY A 94 19.91 2.56 -5.53
C GLY A 94 19.56 1.08 -5.40
N ALA A 95 18.65 0.70 -4.48
CA ALA A 95 18.17 -0.68 -4.41
C ALA A 95 17.46 -1.06 -5.72
N LYS A 96 17.70 -2.29 -6.19
CA LYS A 96 17.21 -2.82 -7.47
C LYS A 96 16.00 -3.73 -7.25
N VAL A 97 15.10 -3.75 -8.24
CA VAL A 97 14.03 -4.74 -8.31
C VAL A 97 14.44 -5.83 -9.28
N VAL A 98 14.58 -7.04 -8.77
CA VAL A 98 15.06 -8.19 -9.54
C VAL A 98 14.07 -9.36 -9.46
N ASP A 99 14.07 -10.21 -10.49
CA ASP A 99 13.34 -11.48 -10.45
C ASP A 99 14.10 -12.55 -9.65
N SER A 100 13.57 -13.77 -9.62
CA SER A 100 14.17 -14.91 -8.90
C SER A 100 15.54 -15.31 -9.44
N TYR A 101 15.86 -14.92 -10.67
CA TYR A 101 17.16 -15.20 -11.30
C TYR A 101 18.17 -14.06 -11.11
N GLY A 102 17.76 -12.95 -10.48
CA GLY A 102 18.57 -11.75 -10.31
C GLY A 102 18.55 -10.80 -11.50
N HIS A 103 17.66 -10.99 -12.45
CA HIS A 103 17.53 -10.13 -13.62
C HIS A 103 16.77 -8.85 -13.29
N GLN A 104 17.35 -7.69 -13.64
CA GLN A 104 16.74 -6.37 -13.54
C GLN A 104 15.87 -6.15 -14.77
N PHE A 105 14.56 -6.17 -14.61
CA PHE A 105 13.61 -6.15 -15.73
C PHE A 105 12.87 -4.80 -15.90
N LEU A 106 13.01 -3.87 -14.96
CA LEU A 106 12.24 -2.63 -15.00
C LEU A 106 12.63 -1.72 -16.17
N GLU A 107 13.89 -1.73 -16.60
CA GLU A 107 14.36 -0.96 -17.77
C GLU A 107 13.67 -1.37 -19.08
N GLU A 108 13.16 -2.60 -19.18
CA GLU A 108 12.39 -3.09 -20.33
C GLU A 108 11.04 -2.35 -20.47
N HIS A 109 10.56 -1.75 -19.38
CA HIS A 109 9.25 -1.10 -19.30
C HIS A 109 9.33 0.43 -19.25
N ASP A 110 10.39 0.98 -18.63
CA ASP A 110 10.61 2.43 -18.54
C ASP A 110 12.11 2.71 -18.33
N ALA A 111 12.65 3.65 -19.08
CA ALA A 111 14.07 4.01 -19.01
C ALA A 111 14.51 4.56 -17.63
N ARG A 112 13.57 4.97 -16.78
CA ARG A 112 13.84 5.39 -15.40
C ARG A 112 13.94 4.21 -14.43
N ALA A 113 13.63 3.00 -14.88
CA ALA A 113 13.69 1.75 -14.11
C ALA A 113 13.02 1.88 -12.72
N GLU A 114 13.80 1.74 -11.64
CA GLU A 114 13.32 1.83 -10.26
C GLU A 114 12.76 3.20 -9.87
N LEU A 115 13.08 4.25 -10.64
CA LEU A 115 12.58 5.62 -10.44
C LEU A 115 11.37 5.94 -11.30
N ALA A 116 10.84 4.97 -12.05
CA ALA A 116 9.59 5.14 -12.78
C ALA A 116 8.40 5.32 -11.82
N PRO A 117 7.28 5.90 -12.28
CA PRO A 117 6.07 6.06 -11.47
C PRO A 117 5.59 4.73 -10.89
N ARG A 118 4.96 4.78 -9.73
CA ARG A 118 4.51 3.58 -8.98
C ARG A 118 3.62 2.65 -9.81
N ASP A 119 2.73 3.20 -10.61
CA ASP A 119 1.85 2.44 -11.48
C ASP A 119 2.61 1.68 -12.57
N VAL A 120 3.65 2.29 -13.15
CA VAL A 120 4.53 1.63 -14.13
C VAL A 120 5.29 0.49 -13.49
N VAL A 121 5.94 0.74 -12.34
CA VAL A 121 6.70 -0.30 -11.61
C VAL A 121 5.78 -1.42 -11.15
N SER A 122 4.58 -1.09 -10.62
CA SER A 122 3.63 -2.11 -10.16
C SER A 122 3.15 -3.00 -11.29
N ARG A 123 2.85 -2.44 -12.47
CA ARG A 123 2.46 -3.22 -13.65
C ARG A 123 3.61 -4.08 -14.18
N ALA A 124 4.83 -3.56 -14.24
CA ALA A 124 5.99 -4.32 -14.65
C ALA A 124 6.24 -5.53 -13.73
N ILE A 125 6.14 -5.33 -12.42
CA ILE A 125 6.22 -6.42 -11.44
C ILE A 125 5.09 -7.43 -11.66
N LEU A 126 3.84 -6.99 -11.82
CA LEU A 126 2.72 -7.89 -12.05
C LEU A 126 2.94 -8.76 -13.30
N TRP A 127 3.38 -8.17 -14.41
CA TRP A 127 3.68 -8.93 -15.62
C TRP A 127 4.80 -9.94 -15.40
N ARG A 128 5.88 -9.56 -14.71
CA ARG A 128 6.97 -10.50 -14.38
C ARG A 128 6.49 -11.66 -13.50
N LEU A 129 5.61 -11.39 -12.52
CA LEU A 129 5.01 -12.45 -11.69
C LEU A 129 4.13 -13.40 -12.51
N MET A 130 3.35 -12.87 -13.45
CA MET A 130 2.53 -13.69 -14.37
C MET A 130 3.38 -14.57 -15.28
N ASP A 131 4.47 -14.02 -15.84
CA ASP A 131 5.38 -14.74 -16.73
C ASP A 131 6.14 -15.86 -16.00
N THR A 132 6.57 -15.60 -14.77
CA THR A 132 7.35 -16.58 -13.99
C THR A 132 6.48 -17.56 -13.20
N GLY A 133 5.19 -17.25 -13.00
CA GLY A 133 4.30 -18.03 -12.13
C GLY A 133 4.66 -17.94 -10.65
N LEU A 134 5.51 -16.99 -10.26
CA LEU A 134 5.95 -16.78 -8.87
C LEU A 134 5.06 -15.76 -8.16
N SER A 135 5.08 -15.78 -6.82
CA SER A 135 4.31 -14.85 -6.00
C SER A 135 5.08 -13.57 -5.62
N SER A 136 6.40 -13.54 -5.83
CA SER A 136 7.26 -12.42 -5.46
C SER A 136 8.34 -12.15 -6.49
N VAL A 137 8.69 -10.88 -6.63
CA VAL A 137 10.00 -10.41 -7.08
C VAL A 137 10.81 -9.99 -5.85
N PHE A 138 12.01 -9.50 -6.03
CA PHE A 138 12.89 -9.16 -4.91
C PHE A 138 13.36 -7.72 -4.99
N LEU A 139 13.35 -7.02 -3.85
CA LEU A 139 14.07 -5.78 -3.68
C LEU A 139 15.48 -6.12 -3.17
N ASP A 140 16.47 -5.78 -3.96
CA ASP A 140 17.89 -6.04 -3.72
C ASP A 140 18.61 -4.74 -3.33
N ALA A 141 19.03 -4.64 -2.09
CA ALA A 141 19.79 -3.51 -1.56
C ALA A 141 21.25 -3.92 -1.24
N THR A 142 21.67 -5.13 -1.61
CA THR A 142 22.98 -5.70 -1.24
C THR A 142 24.15 -4.99 -1.91
N ASP A 143 23.94 -4.33 -3.04
CA ASP A 143 24.96 -3.52 -3.73
C ASP A 143 25.13 -2.11 -3.13
N LEU A 144 24.24 -1.70 -2.22
CA LEU A 144 24.48 -0.49 -1.45
C LEU A 144 25.66 -0.77 -0.49
N SER A 145 26.58 0.20 -0.35
CA SER A 145 27.76 0.04 0.52
C SER A 145 27.41 -0.55 1.88
N ASP A 146 28.26 -1.41 2.44
CA ASP A 146 28.01 -2.17 3.67
C ASP A 146 27.35 -1.34 4.79
N GLY A 147 26.20 -1.80 5.25
CA GLY A 147 25.45 -1.19 6.34
C GLY A 147 24.66 0.08 5.98
N VAL A 148 24.69 0.54 4.71
CA VAL A 148 24.02 1.78 4.31
C VAL A 148 22.50 1.64 4.37
N ALA A 149 21.94 0.51 3.94
CA ALA A 149 20.50 0.32 3.96
C ALA A 149 19.98 0.26 5.40
N SER A 150 20.62 -0.51 6.27
CA SER A 150 20.21 -0.62 7.68
C SER A 150 20.48 0.65 8.49
N ALA A 151 21.57 1.37 8.22
CA ALA A 151 21.87 2.63 8.89
C ALA A 151 20.89 3.75 8.48
N ARG A 152 20.53 3.81 7.20
CA ARG A 152 19.61 4.82 6.67
C ARG A 152 18.14 4.54 7.02
N TYR A 153 17.76 3.26 7.17
CA TYR A 153 16.41 2.82 7.47
C TYR A 153 16.37 1.88 8.69
N PRO A 154 16.79 2.33 9.89
CA PRO A 154 16.99 1.46 11.06
C PRO A 154 15.69 0.79 11.54
N GLY A 155 14.55 1.48 11.45
CA GLY A 155 13.24 0.92 11.80
C GLY A 155 12.85 -0.23 10.86
N LEU A 156 13.04 -0.05 9.55
CA LEU A 156 12.79 -1.09 8.57
C LEU A 156 13.73 -2.28 8.78
N ALA A 157 15.05 -2.03 8.93
CA ALA A 157 16.03 -3.07 9.16
C ALA A 157 15.73 -3.87 10.43
N SER A 158 15.31 -3.21 11.51
CA SER A 158 14.87 -3.88 12.74
C SER A 158 13.67 -4.79 12.49
N THR A 159 12.67 -4.31 11.77
CA THR A 159 11.49 -5.11 11.43
C THR A 159 11.85 -6.28 10.52
N MET A 160 12.69 -6.08 9.50
CA MET A 160 13.13 -7.18 8.63
C MET A 160 13.85 -8.29 9.41
N ARG A 161 14.71 -7.92 10.37
CA ARG A 161 15.40 -8.91 11.22
C ARG A 161 14.45 -9.78 12.05
N THR A 162 13.29 -9.27 12.48
CA THR A 162 12.29 -10.09 13.18
C THR A 162 11.71 -11.19 12.28
N HIS A 163 11.83 -11.03 10.97
CA HIS A 163 11.42 -12.01 9.96
C HIS A 163 12.61 -12.79 9.37
N GLY A 164 13.81 -12.67 9.98
CA GLY A 164 15.01 -13.39 9.56
C GLY A 164 15.68 -12.82 8.31
N ILE A 165 15.38 -11.58 7.93
CA ILE A 165 15.92 -10.91 6.75
C ILE A 165 16.91 -9.82 7.19
N ASP A 166 18.14 -9.88 6.68
CA ASP A 166 19.13 -8.80 6.80
C ASP A 166 19.08 -7.91 5.55
N LEU A 167 18.60 -6.67 5.71
CA LEU A 167 18.40 -5.73 4.61
C LEU A 167 19.68 -5.41 3.80
N ASP A 168 20.86 -5.55 4.43
CA ASP A 168 22.15 -5.29 3.79
C ASP A 168 22.74 -6.53 3.08
N ARG A 169 22.16 -7.72 3.28
CA ARG A 169 22.70 -8.99 2.78
C ARG A 169 21.72 -9.85 2.01
N ASP A 170 20.44 -9.66 2.28
CA ASP A 170 19.39 -10.51 1.71
C ASP A 170 18.53 -9.74 0.72
N ARG A 171 18.09 -10.43 -0.32
CA ARG A 171 17.05 -9.96 -1.19
C ARG A 171 15.69 -10.06 -0.50
N VAL A 172 14.95 -8.96 -0.44
CA VAL A 172 13.66 -8.90 0.24
C VAL A 172 12.54 -9.27 -0.72
N PRO A 173 11.74 -10.33 -0.47
CA PRO A 173 10.63 -10.68 -1.34
C PRO A 173 9.53 -9.61 -1.26
N VAL A 174 9.11 -9.11 -2.43
CA VAL A 174 8.12 -8.04 -2.55
C VAL A 174 7.10 -8.33 -3.64
N ALA A 175 5.92 -7.76 -3.49
CA ALA A 175 4.88 -7.72 -4.50
C ALA A 175 4.08 -6.42 -4.40
N PRO A 176 3.33 -6.02 -5.45
CA PRO A 176 2.42 -4.89 -5.37
C PRO A 176 1.32 -5.12 -4.33
N ALA A 177 1.01 -4.08 -3.55
CA ALA A 177 -0.08 -4.09 -2.59
C ALA A 177 -0.90 -2.79 -2.69
N ALA A 178 -2.20 -2.88 -2.46
CA ALA A 178 -3.08 -1.73 -2.43
C ALA A 178 -2.64 -0.75 -1.32
N HIS A 179 -2.55 0.54 -1.66
CA HIS A 179 -1.94 1.52 -0.77
C HIS A 179 -2.77 2.79 -0.62
N TYR A 180 -3.37 3.29 -1.71
CA TYR A 180 -4.15 4.52 -1.72
C TYR A 180 -5.42 4.40 -2.52
#